data_13f13e4ddc45cf4ca24d1f0660884166
#
_entry.id   13f13e4ddc45cf4ca24d1f0660884166
#
_cell.length_a   1.000
_cell.length_b   1.000
_cell.length_c   1.000
_cell.angle_alpha   90.00
_cell.angle_beta   90.00
_cell.angle_gamma   90.00
#
_symmetry.space_group_name_H-M   'P 1'
#
loop_
_entity.id
_entity.type
_entity.pdbx_description
1 polymer ?
#
loop_
_entity_poly.entity_id
_entity_poly.type
_entity_poly.pdbx_seq_one_letter_code
_entity_poly.pdbx_strand_id
1 'polypeptide(L)'
;ARIDTGATSSSIDESLAGELQLGPVLRSKVIKSASGIRKRPAVKIAVILKDICIEEEFTLADRSHMTYKMLIGQNVLNKGNFLIDPSKNAETEDK
;
A
#
# COMPACT_ATOMS: atom_id res chain seq x y z
N ALA A 1 1.04 -8.93 2.60
CA ALA A 1 1.48 -7.58 2.18
C ALA A 1 2.99 -7.43 2.32
N ARG A 2 3.52 -6.61 1.48
CA ARG A 2 4.95 -6.28 1.54
C ARG A 2 5.11 -4.91 2.20
N ILE A 3 6.01 -4.82 3.16
CA ILE A 3 6.35 -3.55 3.79
C ILE A 3 7.59 -2.99 3.09
N ASP A 4 7.45 -1.79 2.52
CA ASP A 4 8.52 -1.17 1.75
C ASP A 4 8.77 0.23 2.29
N THR A 5 9.85 0.37 3.09
CA THR A 5 10.21 1.65 3.69
C THR A 5 10.74 2.64 2.67
N GLY A 6 11.12 2.18 1.48
CA GLY A 6 11.54 3.06 0.40
C GLY A 6 10.40 3.67 -0.39
N ALA A 7 9.18 3.13 -0.24
CA ALA A 7 8.01 3.64 -0.93
C ALA A 7 7.32 4.69 -0.07
N THR A 8 6.99 5.84 -0.66
CA THR A 8 6.27 6.89 0.06
C THR A 8 4.76 6.60 0.12
N SER A 9 4.25 5.88 -0.85
CA SER A 9 2.82 5.57 -0.99
C SER A 9 2.57 4.08 -0.86
N SER A 10 1.35 3.75 -0.46
CA SER A 10 0.90 2.35 -0.39
C SER A 10 0.05 2.04 -1.62
N SER A 11 0.01 0.79 -2.02
CA SER A 11 -0.78 0.35 -3.17
C SER A 11 -1.40 -1.01 -2.92
N ILE A 12 -2.49 -1.29 -3.64
CA ILE A 12 -3.18 -2.56 -3.57
C ILE A 12 -3.59 -2.97 -4.98
N ASP A 13 -3.57 -4.27 -5.25
CA ASP A 13 -4.02 -4.78 -6.53
C ASP A 13 -5.48 -4.41 -6.76
N GLU A 14 -5.78 -3.88 -7.96
CA GLU A 14 -7.12 -3.40 -8.28
C GLU A 14 -8.17 -4.51 -8.26
N SER A 15 -7.81 -5.72 -8.67
CA SER A 15 -8.74 -6.85 -8.64
C SER A 15 -9.05 -7.25 -7.21
N LEU A 16 -8.04 -7.27 -6.35
CA LEU A 16 -8.25 -7.58 -4.94
C LEU A 16 -9.13 -6.52 -4.27
N ALA A 17 -8.88 -5.25 -4.58
CA ALA A 17 -9.70 -4.16 -4.04
C ALA A 17 -11.16 -4.32 -4.47
N GLY A 18 -11.40 -4.74 -5.70
CA GLY A 18 -12.74 -5.00 -6.19
C GLY A 18 -13.41 -6.16 -5.47
N GLU A 19 -12.66 -7.24 -5.25
CA GLU A 19 -13.19 -8.41 -4.51
C GLU A 19 -13.57 -8.04 -3.07
N LEU A 20 -12.78 -7.19 -2.44
CA LEU A 20 -13.03 -6.76 -1.07
C LEU A 20 -14.01 -5.61 -1.00
N GLN A 21 -14.47 -5.11 -2.16
CA GLN A 21 -15.42 -4.01 -2.25
C GLN A 21 -14.90 -2.75 -1.55
N LEU A 22 -13.61 -2.49 -1.73
CA LEU A 22 -12.97 -1.30 -1.16
C LEU A 22 -13.27 -0.08 -2.05
N GLY A 23 -13.49 1.03 -1.43
CA GLY A 23 -13.81 2.25 -2.15
C GLY A 23 -14.95 2.97 -1.48
N PRO A 24 -15.53 3.98 -2.10
CA PRO A 24 -15.30 4.41 -3.49
C PRO A 24 -13.94 5.06 -3.70
N VAL A 25 -13.60 5.27 -4.97
CA VAL A 25 -12.40 6.02 -5.33
C VAL A 25 -12.54 7.45 -4.85
N LEU A 26 -11.59 7.91 -4.06
CA LEU A 26 -11.62 9.27 -3.50
C LEU A 26 -11.11 10.30 -4.47
N ARG A 27 -10.04 9.98 -5.19
CA ARG A 27 -9.38 10.89 -6.11
C ARG A 27 -8.38 10.12 -6.96
N SER A 28 -7.86 10.78 -7.99
CA SER A 28 -6.72 10.27 -8.73
C SER A 28 -5.45 10.86 -8.15
N LYS A 29 -4.48 10.01 -7.90
CA LYS A 29 -3.19 10.42 -7.37
C LYS A 29 -2.14 10.37 -8.47
N VAL A 30 -1.31 11.40 -8.53
CA VAL A 30 -0.22 11.48 -9.51
C VAL A 30 0.97 10.68 -8.98
N ILE A 31 1.41 9.71 -9.75
CA ILE A 31 2.56 8.88 -9.42
C ILE A 31 3.67 9.19 -10.40
N LYS A 32 4.81 9.62 -9.89
CA LYS A 32 6.01 9.87 -10.69
C LYS A 32 6.94 8.69 -10.56
N SER A 33 7.43 8.21 -11.69
CA SER A 33 8.36 7.09 -11.71
C SER A 33 9.35 7.28 -12.85
N ALA A 34 10.32 6.37 -12.94
CA ALA A 34 11.30 6.39 -14.02
C ALA A 34 10.64 6.24 -15.39
N SER A 35 9.48 5.59 -15.47
CA SER A 35 8.76 5.39 -16.72
C SER A 35 7.82 6.55 -17.06
N GLY A 36 7.75 7.59 -16.20
CA GLY A 36 6.94 8.78 -16.46
C GLY A 36 5.97 9.10 -15.34
N ILE A 37 4.97 9.89 -15.69
CA ILE A 37 3.95 10.36 -14.76
C ILE A 37 2.66 9.64 -15.09
N ARG A 38 2.02 9.05 -14.07
CA ARG A 38 0.73 8.38 -14.23
C ARG A 38 -0.24 8.85 -13.17
N LYS A 39 -1.52 8.79 -13.49
CA LYS A 39 -2.59 9.01 -12.53
C LYS A 39 -3.15 7.64 -12.14
N ARG A 40 -3.32 7.43 -10.85
CA ARG A 40 -3.91 6.19 -10.33
C ARG A 40 -5.05 6.52 -9.41
N PRO A 41 -6.15 5.76 -9.45
CA PRO A 41 -7.23 5.95 -8.48
C PRO A 41 -6.70 5.64 -7.08
N ALA A 42 -7.21 6.35 -6.10
CA ALA A 42 -6.86 6.13 -4.70
C ALA A 42 -8.12 5.86 -3.89
N VAL A 43 -8.04 4.89 -3.00
CA VAL A 43 -9.12 4.56 -2.08
C VAL A 43 -8.59 4.64 -0.66
N LYS A 44 -9.47 4.95 0.29
CA LYS A 44 -9.10 4.93 1.69
C LYS A 44 -9.37 3.54 2.24
N ILE A 45 -8.37 2.96 2.86
CA ILE A 45 -8.45 1.61 3.41
C ILE A 45 -8.04 1.65 4.87
N ALA A 46 -8.78 0.93 5.71
CA ALA A 46 -8.40 0.69 7.09
C ALA A 46 -7.59 -0.60 7.13
N VAL A 47 -6.36 -0.52 7.59
CA VAL A 47 -5.50 -1.68 7.76
C VAL A 47 -5.14 -1.84 9.24
N ILE A 48 -4.95 -3.09 9.65
CA ILE A 48 -4.57 -3.40 11.02
C ILE A 48 -3.15 -3.92 11.00
N LEU A 49 -2.25 -3.19 11.67
CA LEU A 49 -0.86 -3.58 11.81
C LEU A 49 -0.52 -3.57 13.31
N LYS A 50 -0.05 -4.69 13.82
CA LYS A 50 0.33 -4.80 15.23
C LYS A 50 -0.78 -4.29 16.17
N ASP A 51 -2.01 -4.70 15.88
CA ASP A 51 -3.21 -4.32 16.64
C ASP A 51 -3.56 -2.82 16.58
N ILE A 52 -2.94 -2.08 15.68
CA ILE A 52 -3.27 -0.68 15.44
C ILE A 52 -4.02 -0.58 14.12
N CYS A 53 -5.20 0.06 14.16
CA CYS A 53 -5.99 0.31 12.96
C CYS A 53 -5.59 1.65 12.38
N ILE A 54 -5.19 1.66 11.10
CA ILE A 54 -4.74 2.85 10.41
C ILE A 54 -5.58 3.01 9.15
N GLU A 55 -6.20 4.18 9.00
CA GLU A 55 -6.88 4.53 7.76
C GLU A 55 -5.94 5.39 6.92
N GLU A 56 -5.71 4.97 5.69
CA GLU A 56 -4.82 5.71 4.80
C GLU A 56 -5.17 5.43 3.35
N GLU A 57 -4.68 6.27 2.46
CA GLU A 57 -4.92 6.12 1.03
C GLU A 57 -4.00 5.07 0.42
N PHE A 58 -4.61 4.22 -0.39
CA PHE A 58 -3.88 3.24 -1.21
C PHE A 58 -4.22 3.51 -2.67
N THR A 59 -3.21 3.52 -3.52
CA THR A 59 -3.44 3.60 -4.95
C THR A 59 -3.80 2.23 -5.49
N LEU A 60 -4.69 2.20 -6.48
CA LEU A 60 -5.03 0.96 -7.18
C LEU A 60 -4.04 0.74 -8.31
N ALA A 61 -3.50 -0.45 -8.39
CA ALA A 61 -2.52 -0.80 -9.40
C ALA A 61 -2.71 -2.24 -9.83
N ASP A 62 -2.20 -2.58 -11.01
CA ASP A 62 -2.20 -3.96 -11.46
C ASP A 62 -1.00 -4.66 -10.83
N ARG A 63 -1.25 -5.42 -9.78
CA ARG A 63 -0.24 -6.22 -9.11
C ARG A 63 -0.52 -7.71 -9.28
N SER A 64 -1.31 -8.07 -10.30
CA SER A 64 -1.77 -9.45 -10.50
C SER A 64 -0.62 -10.44 -10.69
N HIS A 65 0.48 -9.99 -11.27
CA HIS A 65 1.67 -10.82 -11.52
C HIS A 65 2.71 -10.74 -10.40
N MET A 66 2.41 -9.99 -9.34
CA MET A 66 3.33 -9.84 -8.23
C MET A 66 3.03 -10.82 -7.11
N THR A 67 4.06 -11.22 -6.37
CA THR A 67 3.91 -12.11 -5.22
C THR A 67 2.99 -11.51 -4.18
N TYR A 68 3.13 -10.22 -3.94
CA TYR A 68 2.33 -9.52 -2.93
C TYR A 68 1.35 -8.59 -3.61
N LYS A 69 0.07 -8.73 -3.27
CA LYS A 69 -1.01 -7.93 -3.85
C LYS A 69 -1.18 -6.57 -3.17
N MET A 70 -0.51 -6.37 -2.05
CA MET A 70 -0.57 -5.12 -1.29
C MET A 70 0.84 -4.70 -0.89
N LEU A 71 1.11 -3.41 -1.00
CA LEU A 71 2.38 -2.83 -0.58
C LEU A 71 2.10 -1.73 0.44
N ILE A 72 2.75 -1.84 1.58
CA ILE A 72 2.63 -0.87 2.66
C ILE A 72 3.82 0.09 2.58
N GLY A 73 3.54 1.34 2.30
CA GLY A 73 4.56 2.37 2.20
C GLY A 73 4.60 3.27 3.42
N GLN A 74 5.39 4.32 3.32
CA GLN A 74 5.63 5.22 4.45
C GLN A 74 4.39 5.96 4.91
N ASN A 75 3.42 6.22 4.03
CA ASN A 75 2.21 6.91 4.43
C ASN A 75 1.47 6.15 5.54
N VAL A 76 1.47 4.82 5.48
CA VAL A 76 0.88 3.99 6.52
C VAL A 76 1.83 3.87 7.71
N LEU A 77 3.11 3.61 7.44
CA LEU A 77 4.10 3.37 8.50
C LEU A 77 4.28 4.60 9.37
N ASN A 78 4.32 5.79 8.77
CA ASN A 78 4.48 7.02 9.53
C ASN A 78 3.25 7.32 10.40
N LYS A 79 2.08 7.05 9.87
CA LYS A 79 0.84 7.29 10.61
C LYS A 79 0.74 6.42 11.84
N GLY A 80 1.23 5.19 11.76
CA GLY A 80 1.26 4.26 12.88
C GLY A 80 2.50 4.41 13.75
N ASN A 81 3.44 5.26 13.35
CA ASN A 81 4.68 5.50 14.07
C ASN A 81 5.49 4.19 14.27
N PHE A 82 5.53 3.37 13.23
CA PHE A 82 6.27 2.12 13.26
C PHE A 82 7.74 2.32 12.97
N LEU A 83 8.56 1.55 13.68
CA LEU A 83 9.99 1.45 13.40
C LEU A 83 10.23 0.10 12.73
N ILE A 84 10.88 0.15 11.57
CA ILE A 84 11.21 -1.06 10.84
C ILE A 84 12.69 -1.37 11.04
N ASP A 85 12.97 -2.58 11.58
CA ASP A 85 14.33 -3.05 11.78
C ASP A 85 14.78 -3.80 10.53
N PRO A 86 15.77 -3.29 9.80
CA PRO A 86 16.20 -3.95 8.57
C PRO A 86 16.70 -5.38 8.76
N SER A 87 17.21 -5.70 9.94
CA SER A 87 17.69 -7.06 10.20
C SER A 87 16.54 -8.06 10.31
N LYS A 88 15.31 -7.58 10.50
CA LYS A 88 14.11 -8.42 10.59
C LYS A 88 13.22 -8.25 9.38
N ASN A 89 13.73 -7.66 8.33
CA ASN A 89 12.90 -7.31 7.19
C ASN A 89 12.20 -8.52 6.56
N ALA A 90 12.86 -9.64 6.49
CA ALA A 90 12.28 -10.85 5.92
C ALA A 90 11.07 -11.32 6.73
N GLU A 91 11.03 -11.04 8.01
CA GLU A 91 9.93 -11.42 8.88
C GLU A 91 8.70 -10.55 8.68
N THR A 92 8.88 -9.36 8.15
CA THR A 92 7.78 -8.45 7.89
C THR A 92 7.12 -8.73 6.54
N GLU A 93 7.76 -9.53 5.71
CA GLU A 93 7.18 -9.93 4.44
C GLU A 93 6.01 -10.86 4.67
N ASP A 94 4.97 -10.67 3.89
CA ASP A 94 3.82 -11.52 3.93
C ASP A 94 4.13 -12.82 3.18
N LYS A 95 3.98 -13.91 3.83
CA LYS A 95 4.29 -15.21 3.24
C LYS A 95 3.09 -15.83 2.56
#